data_d99557f0cebe2bfa24ed87fe3581b31a
#
_entry.id   d99557f0cebe2bfa24ed87fe3581b31a
#
_cell.length_a   1.000
_cell.length_b   1.000
_cell.length_c   1.000
_cell.angle_alpha   90.00
_cell.angle_beta   90.00
_cell.angle_gamma   90.00
#
_symmetry.space_group_name_H-M   'P 1'
#
loop_
_entity.id
_entity.type
_entity.pdbx_description
1 polymer ?
#
loop_
_entity_poly.entity_id
_entity_poly.type
_entity_poly.pdbx_seq_one_letter_code
_entity_poly.pdbx_strand_id
1 'polypeptide(L)'
;MKNYHNTRSSRRSVKNIQIIQGGHDLTAQAGLIPVVKFLKKHGFASKIEQTLDHQRGATGVYDVVDMILLPLVAIVGGARSISSIVTVWNDHVLCLAAGWRRIPDETTFGRILRTFTQRNINEMETLNHRIRASIRRSALQLGSSMVRASPRIVIDVDSTVKTVYGNQQGVSVGYNPHKCGAASYHPLLAFCAETKEILQGWLRSGDVYTGNGVVEFMRQLLAHLPNRTRILFRGDSGFFAEKLLDYLDDRDQGYLIKAKFKGMRSLLETKQWTRIKANHDWESTEFTHQCGTWSRSRKFVAVRRGKEIDVKGAETLFEMKEYDFFCYVLTDELAPWQVHKQYGQRATSETWIEEAKNQSALAHIKTADFWANSALFQAAILAYNTLRWMALCSGNKILRRWEVATIRTFLIRMAGKWTTGSRQQKLRVPKRMLYNAQWEA
;
A
#
# COMPACT_ATOMS: atom_id res chain seq x y z
N MET A 1 18.58 -19.90 -20.97
CA MET A 1 17.39 -20.78 -21.19
C MET A 1 17.90 -22.17 -21.57
N LYS A 2 17.76 -23.15 -20.69
CA LYS A 2 18.08 -24.54 -21.04
C LYS A 2 16.87 -25.16 -21.74
N ASN A 3 17.02 -25.51 -23.00
CA ASN A 3 16.00 -26.21 -23.79
C ASN A 3 15.59 -27.50 -23.08
N TYR A 4 14.36 -27.59 -22.65
CA TYR A 4 13.74 -28.85 -22.26
C TYR A 4 13.53 -29.67 -23.55
N HIS A 5 14.41 -30.62 -23.80
CA HIS A 5 14.18 -31.62 -24.83
C HIS A 5 12.91 -32.40 -24.47
N ASN A 6 11.96 -32.36 -25.39
CA ASN A 6 10.76 -33.17 -25.40
C ASN A 6 11.19 -34.66 -25.47
N THR A 7 11.33 -35.29 -24.31
CA THR A 7 11.31 -36.76 -24.28
C THR A 7 9.89 -37.15 -24.66
N ARG A 8 9.76 -37.89 -25.77
CA ARG A 8 8.49 -38.48 -26.20
C ARG A 8 7.84 -39.19 -25.02
N SER A 9 6.93 -38.50 -24.35
CA SER A 9 6.08 -39.15 -23.37
C SER A 9 5.18 -40.09 -24.13
N SER A 10 5.16 -41.37 -23.75
CA SER A 10 4.14 -42.33 -24.19
C SER A 10 2.80 -41.62 -24.17
N ARG A 11 2.01 -41.72 -25.27
CA ARG A 11 0.67 -41.15 -25.44
C ARG A 11 -0.28 -41.74 -24.37
N ARG A 12 -0.15 -41.27 -23.13
CA ARG A 12 -1.16 -41.54 -22.09
C ARG A 12 -2.32 -40.60 -22.36
N SER A 13 -3.42 -41.17 -22.82
CA SER A 13 -4.65 -40.44 -23.04
C SER A 13 -5.13 -39.83 -21.74
N VAL A 14 -5.52 -38.54 -21.76
CA VAL A 14 -6.18 -37.86 -20.62
C VAL A 14 -7.38 -38.66 -20.11
N LYS A 15 -8.03 -39.47 -20.97
CA LYS A 15 -9.13 -40.37 -20.62
C LYS A 15 -8.77 -41.43 -19.56
N ASN A 16 -7.50 -41.71 -19.36
CA ASN A 16 -7.02 -42.74 -18.40
C ASN A 16 -6.59 -42.12 -17.06
N ILE A 17 -6.84 -40.83 -16.82
CA ILE A 17 -6.53 -40.20 -15.55
C ILE A 17 -7.71 -40.43 -14.60
N GLN A 18 -7.45 -41.19 -13.54
CA GLN A 18 -8.37 -41.32 -12.43
C GLN A 18 -8.17 -40.23 -11.42
N ILE A 19 -9.24 -39.55 -11.02
CA ILE A 19 -9.24 -38.54 -9.96
C ILE A 19 -9.66 -39.26 -8.68
N ILE A 20 -8.75 -39.36 -7.73
CA ILE A 20 -8.96 -40.04 -6.45
C ILE A 20 -8.84 -39.01 -5.33
N GLN A 21 -9.82 -39.01 -4.43
CA GLN A 21 -9.72 -38.26 -3.16
C GLN A 21 -8.95 -39.13 -2.16
N GLY A 22 -7.82 -38.69 -1.65
CA GLY A 22 -7.01 -39.52 -0.77
C GLY A 22 -5.73 -38.88 -0.23
N GLY A 23 -5.58 -37.58 -0.35
CA GLY A 23 -4.43 -36.87 0.20
C GLY A 23 -4.71 -36.39 1.62
N HIS A 24 -4.05 -36.96 2.64
CA HIS A 24 -4.04 -36.38 3.98
C HIS A 24 -2.93 -35.34 4.10
N ASP A 25 -3.16 -34.31 4.91
CA ASP A 25 -2.19 -33.26 5.24
C ASP A 25 -1.62 -32.50 4.01
N LEU A 26 -2.43 -32.30 2.99
CA LEU A 26 -2.10 -31.52 1.80
C LEU A 26 -2.65 -30.10 1.92
N THR A 27 -1.86 -29.16 1.47
CA THR A 27 -2.27 -27.75 1.30
C THR A 27 -1.95 -27.28 -0.10
N ALA A 28 -2.81 -26.43 -0.65
CA ALA A 28 -2.57 -25.71 -1.90
C ALA A 28 -1.87 -24.35 -1.66
N GLN A 29 -1.64 -23.98 -0.41
CA GLN A 29 -1.12 -22.68 0.02
C GLN A 29 0.06 -22.83 0.98
N ALA A 30 0.98 -23.73 0.65
CA ALA A 30 2.15 -24.03 1.49
C ALA A 30 2.96 -22.81 1.87
N GLY A 31 2.98 -21.77 1.02
CA GLY A 31 3.64 -20.51 1.28
C GLY A 31 3.04 -19.66 2.40
N LEU A 32 1.84 -19.96 2.89
CA LEU A 32 1.31 -19.32 4.09
C LEU A 32 2.02 -19.80 5.38
N ILE A 33 2.66 -20.95 5.36
CA ILE A 33 3.39 -21.45 6.53
C ILE A 33 4.60 -20.56 6.87
N PRO A 34 5.49 -20.18 5.92
CA PRO A 34 6.49 -19.14 6.15
C PRO A 34 5.91 -17.81 6.64
N VAL A 35 4.76 -17.37 6.12
CA VAL A 35 4.09 -16.15 6.63
C VAL A 35 3.75 -16.32 8.11
N VAL A 36 3.10 -17.40 8.51
CA VAL A 36 2.78 -17.66 9.92
C VAL A 36 4.04 -17.72 10.78
N LYS A 37 5.12 -18.35 10.28
CA LYS A 37 6.42 -18.36 10.99
C LYS A 37 6.98 -16.96 11.16
N PHE A 38 6.89 -16.10 10.13
CA PHE A 38 7.31 -14.71 10.18
C PHE A 38 6.52 -13.93 11.23
N LEU A 39 5.18 -14.07 11.25
CA LEU A 39 4.33 -13.41 12.24
C LEU A 39 4.70 -13.84 13.67
N LYS A 40 4.92 -15.14 13.90
CA LYS A 40 5.36 -15.68 15.19
C LYS A 40 6.76 -15.16 15.59
N LYS A 41 7.73 -15.21 14.66
CA LYS A 41 9.11 -14.73 14.89
C LYS A 41 9.15 -13.27 15.33
N HIS A 42 8.30 -12.43 14.74
CA HIS A 42 8.25 -11.00 15.04
C HIS A 42 7.24 -10.62 16.12
N GLY A 43 6.66 -11.61 16.81
CA GLY A 43 5.80 -11.40 17.97
C GLY A 43 4.53 -10.60 17.66
N PHE A 44 3.85 -10.89 16.52
CA PHE A 44 2.63 -10.15 16.16
C PHE A 44 1.54 -10.35 17.22
N ALA A 45 1.32 -11.58 17.70
CA ALA A 45 0.32 -11.87 18.72
C ALA A 45 0.49 -11.01 19.97
N SER A 46 1.69 -11.03 20.58
CA SER A 46 1.96 -10.22 21.78
C SER A 46 1.85 -8.71 21.53
N LYS A 47 2.20 -8.23 20.33
CA LYS A 47 2.01 -6.82 19.99
C LYS A 47 0.53 -6.45 19.84
N ILE A 48 -0.30 -7.34 19.30
CA ILE A 48 -1.76 -7.16 19.23
C ILE A 48 -2.31 -7.06 20.64
N GLU A 49 -2.02 -8.03 21.51
CA GLU A 49 -2.46 -8.04 22.92
C GLU A 49 -2.07 -6.78 23.68
N GLN A 50 -0.85 -6.28 23.49
CA GLN A 50 -0.34 -5.07 24.14
C GLN A 50 -0.89 -3.76 23.56
N THR A 51 -1.51 -3.81 22.39
CA THR A 51 -1.91 -2.58 21.67
C THR A 51 -3.41 -2.43 21.58
N LEU A 52 -4.16 -3.53 21.37
CA LEU A 52 -5.59 -3.49 21.20
C LEU A 52 -6.31 -3.82 22.52
N ASP A 53 -7.07 -2.85 23.01
CA ASP A 53 -8.00 -3.03 24.13
C ASP A 53 -9.40 -3.31 23.55
N HIS A 54 -9.57 -4.50 22.97
CA HIS A 54 -10.84 -4.95 22.43
C HIS A 54 -11.55 -5.83 23.46
N GLN A 55 -12.66 -5.32 24.00
CA GLN A 55 -13.46 -6.08 24.95
C GLN A 55 -14.42 -7.01 24.21
N ARG A 56 -14.22 -8.30 24.37
CA ARG A 56 -15.17 -9.33 23.94
C ARG A 56 -16.25 -9.53 25.01
N GLY A 57 -17.45 -9.95 24.58
CA GLY A 57 -18.48 -10.36 25.54
C GLY A 57 -18.01 -11.55 26.40
N ALA A 58 -18.62 -11.72 27.58
CA ALA A 58 -18.24 -12.75 28.57
C ALA A 58 -18.24 -14.18 28.03
N THR A 59 -19.05 -14.47 27.00
CA THR A 59 -19.15 -15.79 26.33
C THR A 59 -18.28 -15.89 25.06
N GLY A 60 -17.46 -14.87 24.78
CA GLY A 60 -16.64 -14.83 23.56
C GLY A 60 -15.58 -15.92 23.56
N VAL A 61 -15.58 -16.76 22.51
CA VAL A 61 -14.63 -17.86 22.33
C VAL A 61 -13.35 -17.41 21.61
N TYR A 62 -13.47 -16.40 20.74
CA TYR A 62 -12.37 -15.91 19.91
C TYR A 62 -11.75 -14.66 20.54
N ASP A 63 -10.43 -14.61 20.56
CA ASP A 63 -9.71 -13.44 21.05
C ASP A 63 -9.41 -12.40 19.94
N VAL A 64 -8.96 -11.25 20.32
CA VAL A 64 -8.63 -10.17 19.37
C VAL A 64 -7.42 -10.52 18.50
N VAL A 65 -6.51 -11.35 19.00
CA VAL A 65 -5.33 -11.80 18.25
C VAL A 65 -5.76 -12.58 17.02
N ASP A 66 -6.64 -13.57 17.22
CA ASP A 66 -7.16 -14.38 16.12
C ASP A 66 -7.96 -13.50 15.13
N MET A 67 -8.74 -12.54 15.64
CA MET A 67 -9.54 -11.64 14.80
C MET A 67 -8.71 -10.74 13.90
N ILE A 68 -7.45 -10.51 14.21
CA ILE A 68 -6.51 -9.75 13.37
C ILE A 68 -5.64 -10.70 12.53
N LEU A 69 -5.09 -11.78 13.10
CA LEU A 69 -4.18 -12.67 12.39
C LEU A 69 -4.87 -13.52 11.32
N LEU A 70 -6.09 -13.98 11.60
CA LEU A 70 -6.87 -14.78 10.64
C LEU A 70 -7.11 -14.03 9.33
N PRO A 71 -7.74 -12.84 9.32
CA PRO A 71 -7.95 -12.09 8.08
C PRO A 71 -6.62 -11.65 7.44
N LEU A 72 -5.60 -11.29 8.22
CA LEU A 72 -4.28 -10.94 7.70
C LEU A 72 -3.72 -12.08 6.85
N VAL A 73 -3.64 -13.30 7.39
CA VAL A 73 -3.09 -14.47 6.68
C VAL A 73 -3.96 -14.84 5.48
N ALA A 74 -5.28 -14.79 5.62
CA ALA A 74 -6.19 -15.08 4.52
C ALA A 74 -6.04 -14.07 3.36
N ILE A 75 -5.89 -12.78 3.65
CA ILE A 75 -5.66 -11.73 2.64
C ILE A 75 -4.31 -11.93 1.95
N VAL A 76 -3.26 -12.32 2.68
CA VAL A 76 -1.99 -12.72 2.07
C VAL A 76 -2.20 -13.87 1.09
N GLY A 77 -3.00 -14.88 1.43
CA GLY A 77 -3.40 -15.98 0.56
C GLY A 77 -4.25 -15.56 -0.64
N GLY A 78 -4.81 -14.35 -0.61
CA GLY A 78 -5.59 -13.77 -1.71
C GLY A 78 -7.09 -13.66 -1.45
N ALA A 79 -7.54 -13.78 -0.21
CA ALA A 79 -8.92 -13.53 0.16
C ALA A 79 -9.32 -12.07 -0.11
N ARG A 80 -10.55 -11.87 -0.62
CA ARG A 80 -11.10 -10.55 -0.98
C ARG A 80 -12.49 -10.29 -0.41
N SER A 81 -13.05 -11.26 0.28
CA SER A 81 -14.37 -11.20 0.92
C SER A 81 -14.33 -11.97 2.23
N ILE A 82 -15.32 -11.79 3.09
CA ILE A 82 -15.44 -12.56 4.34
C ILE A 82 -15.53 -14.05 4.02
N SER A 83 -16.35 -14.46 3.04
CA SER A 83 -16.46 -15.85 2.61
C SER A 83 -15.12 -16.45 2.16
N SER A 84 -14.34 -15.68 1.37
CA SER A 84 -13.02 -16.16 0.92
C SER A 84 -11.99 -16.21 2.06
N ILE A 85 -12.13 -15.37 3.09
CA ILE A 85 -11.33 -15.46 4.32
C ILE A 85 -11.60 -16.79 5.01
N VAL A 86 -12.87 -17.14 5.23
CA VAL A 86 -13.28 -18.42 5.84
C VAL A 86 -12.81 -19.61 5.03
N THR A 87 -12.85 -19.52 3.70
CA THR A 87 -12.35 -20.59 2.81
C THR A 87 -10.85 -20.85 3.01
N VAL A 88 -10.02 -19.81 3.17
CA VAL A 88 -8.59 -19.97 3.45
C VAL A 88 -8.37 -20.61 4.83
N TRP A 89 -9.18 -20.27 5.82
CA TRP A 89 -9.08 -20.83 7.16
C TRP A 89 -9.46 -22.32 7.22
N ASN A 90 -10.21 -22.83 6.27
CA ASN A 90 -10.55 -24.27 6.19
C ASN A 90 -9.38 -25.15 5.72
N ASP A 91 -8.22 -24.56 5.41
CA ASP A 91 -7.00 -25.33 5.14
C ASP A 91 -6.45 -25.93 6.45
N HIS A 92 -6.63 -27.25 6.61
CA HIS A 92 -6.25 -27.98 7.81
C HIS A 92 -4.76 -27.83 8.15
N VAL A 93 -3.88 -27.87 7.13
CA VAL A 93 -2.43 -27.75 7.32
C VAL A 93 -2.06 -26.36 7.81
N LEU A 94 -2.72 -25.31 7.28
CA LEU A 94 -2.54 -23.95 7.76
C LEU A 94 -2.94 -23.82 9.23
N CYS A 95 -4.08 -24.39 9.61
CA CYS A 95 -4.57 -24.38 10.99
C CYS A 95 -3.60 -25.08 11.95
N LEU A 96 -3.09 -26.26 11.56
CA LEU A 96 -2.07 -26.97 12.34
C LEU A 96 -0.79 -26.13 12.53
N ALA A 97 -0.28 -25.52 11.44
CA ALA A 97 0.94 -24.73 11.50
C ALA A 97 0.78 -23.44 12.31
N ALA A 98 -0.39 -22.81 12.21
CA ALA A 98 -0.71 -21.60 12.94
C ALA A 98 -1.01 -21.87 14.43
N GLY A 99 -1.49 -23.09 14.76
CA GLY A 99 -1.97 -23.46 16.07
C GLY A 99 -3.43 -23.04 16.31
N TRP A 100 -4.18 -22.78 15.25
CA TRP A 100 -5.59 -22.39 15.34
C TRP A 100 -6.46 -23.63 15.57
N ARG A 101 -7.08 -23.72 16.73
CA ARG A 101 -7.93 -24.85 17.11
C ARG A 101 -9.40 -24.65 16.75
N ARG A 102 -9.82 -23.39 16.69
CA ARG A 102 -11.20 -23.00 16.38
C ARG A 102 -11.17 -21.84 15.40
N ILE A 103 -12.01 -21.90 14.42
CA ILE A 103 -12.14 -20.88 13.37
C ILE A 103 -13.58 -20.42 13.37
N PRO A 104 -13.84 -19.09 13.39
CA PRO A 104 -15.19 -18.57 13.31
C PRO A 104 -15.78 -18.84 11.93
N ASP A 105 -17.05 -19.14 11.89
CA ASP A 105 -17.83 -19.08 10.66
C ASP A 105 -17.99 -17.61 10.18
N GLU A 106 -18.48 -17.45 8.96
CA GLU A 106 -18.65 -16.14 8.32
C GLU A 106 -19.55 -15.19 9.14
N THR A 107 -20.65 -15.71 9.68
CA THR A 107 -21.61 -14.94 10.48
C THR A 107 -21.02 -14.47 11.80
N THR A 108 -20.32 -15.40 12.49
CA THR A 108 -19.63 -15.10 13.75
C THR A 108 -18.52 -14.09 13.55
N PHE A 109 -17.69 -14.28 12.51
CA PHE A 109 -16.63 -13.31 12.18
C PHE A 109 -17.20 -11.92 11.87
N GLY A 110 -18.25 -11.84 11.05
CA GLY A 110 -18.91 -10.58 10.74
C GLY A 110 -19.53 -9.92 12.00
N ARG A 111 -20.03 -10.72 12.94
CA ARG A 111 -20.59 -10.21 14.22
C ARG A 111 -19.48 -9.62 15.10
N ILE A 112 -18.33 -10.26 15.19
CA ILE A 112 -17.19 -9.76 15.96
C ILE A 112 -16.61 -8.48 15.32
N LEU A 113 -16.51 -8.40 14.00
CA LEU A 113 -16.04 -7.18 13.34
C LEU A 113 -16.89 -5.95 13.67
N ARG A 114 -18.21 -6.12 13.86
CA ARG A 114 -19.13 -5.03 14.27
C ARG A 114 -18.94 -4.52 15.69
N THR A 115 -18.15 -5.20 16.52
CA THR A 115 -17.81 -4.70 17.86
C THR A 115 -16.60 -3.78 17.87
N PHE A 116 -15.92 -3.63 16.75
CA PHE A 116 -14.80 -2.68 16.63
C PHE A 116 -15.32 -1.24 16.68
N THR A 117 -14.55 -0.38 17.34
CA THR A 117 -14.83 1.03 17.52
C THR A 117 -13.72 1.88 16.90
N GLN A 118 -13.94 3.21 16.82
CA GLN A 118 -12.87 4.14 16.38
C GLN A 118 -11.60 3.97 17.22
N ARG A 119 -11.72 3.77 18.53
CA ARG A 119 -10.56 3.52 19.41
C ARG A 119 -9.75 2.32 18.92
N ASN A 120 -10.40 1.21 18.62
CA ASN A 120 -9.74 0.02 18.14
C ASN A 120 -9.06 0.25 16.77
N ILE A 121 -9.63 1.08 15.91
CA ILE A 121 -8.99 1.44 14.64
C ILE A 121 -7.71 2.23 14.88
N ASN A 122 -7.71 3.23 15.76
CA ASN A 122 -6.53 3.99 16.14
C ASN A 122 -5.45 3.09 16.77
N GLU A 123 -5.87 2.10 17.56
CA GLU A 123 -5.00 1.08 18.13
C GLU A 123 -4.39 0.17 17.04
N MET A 124 -5.15 -0.21 16.00
CA MET A 124 -4.62 -0.95 14.84
C MET A 124 -3.62 -0.13 14.02
N GLU A 125 -3.83 1.16 13.87
CA GLU A 125 -2.85 2.07 13.27
C GLU A 125 -1.55 2.09 14.09
N THR A 126 -1.67 2.24 15.41
CA THR A 126 -0.53 2.17 16.34
C THR A 126 0.18 0.81 16.26
N LEU A 127 -0.57 -0.29 16.15
CA LEU A 127 -0.04 -1.63 15.97
C LEU A 127 0.83 -1.73 14.70
N ASN A 128 0.35 -1.20 13.57
CA ASN A 128 1.12 -1.18 12.32
C ASN A 128 2.48 -0.48 12.53
N HIS A 129 2.50 0.65 13.23
CA HIS A 129 3.73 1.37 13.53
C HIS A 129 4.67 0.60 14.47
N ARG A 130 4.16 -0.05 15.51
CA ARG A 130 4.95 -0.88 16.45
C ARG A 130 5.58 -2.08 15.74
N ILE A 131 4.81 -2.78 14.90
CA ILE A 131 5.32 -3.89 14.11
C ILE A 131 6.40 -3.40 13.15
N ARG A 132 6.16 -2.33 12.39
CA ARG A 132 7.13 -1.74 11.48
C ARG A 132 8.44 -1.38 12.18
N ALA A 133 8.39 -0.73 13.34
CA ALA A 133 9.60 -0.38 14.09
C ALA A 133 10.41 -1.62 14.50
N SER A 134 9.74 -2.70 14.89
CA SER A 134 10.39 -3.98 15.22
C SER A 134 11.02 -4.62 13.98
N ILE A 135 10.31 -4.66 12.85
CA ILE A 135 10.80 -5.21 11.59
C ILE A 135 12.00 -4.42 11.06
N ARG A 136 11.95 -3.10 11.11
CA ARG A 136 13.07 -2.24 10.66
C ARG A 136 14.34 -2.50 11.49
N ARG A 137 14.22 -2.68 12.79
CA ARG A 137 15.36 -3.08 13.65
C ARG A 137 15.96 -4.42 13.22
N SER A 138 15.11 -5.43 12.97
CA SER A 138 15.56 -6.74 12.49
C SER A 138 16.20 -6.65 11.10
N ALA A 139 15.63 -5.88 10.17
CA ALA A 139 16.19 -5.69 8.84
C ALA A 139 17.55 -4.96 8.87
N LEU A 140 17.74 -4.01 9.77
CA LEU A 140 19.04 -3.35 10.01
C LEU A 140 20.09 -4.34 10.51
N GLN A 141 19.74 -5.21 11.46
CA GLN A 141 20.62 -6.26 11.98
C GLN A 141 21.03 -7.26 10.88
N LEU A 142 20.13 -7.53 9.93
CA LEU A 142 20.40 -8.36 8.75
C LEU A 142 21.16 -7.62 7.64
N GLY A 143 21.59 -6.38 7.86
CA GLY A 143 22.41 -5.62 6.93
C GLY A 143 21.64 -5.00 5.75
N SER A 144 20.32 -4.85 5.86
CA SER A 144 19.52 -4.22 4.82
C SER A 144 19.91 -2.74 4.62
N SER A 145 20.56 -2.46 3.50
CA SER A 145 20.98 -1.10 3.14
C SER A 145 19.81 -0.12 2.93
N MET A 146 18.61 -0.62 2.65
CA MET A 146 17.41 0.21 2.44
C MET A 146 16.85 0.79 3.74
N VAL A 147 17.16 0.16 4.87
CA VAL A 147 16.73 0.62 6.20
C VAL A 147 17.82 1.43 6.89
N ARG A 148 19.07 1.38 6.39
CA ARG A 148 20.13 2.28 6.85
C ARG A 148 19.66 3.71 6.68
N ALA A 149 19.85 4.49 7.73
CA ALA A 149 19.40 5.84 7.85
C ALA A 149 19.60 6.66 6.56
N SER A 150 18.57 6.71 5.74
CA SER A 150 18.44 7.83 4.83
C SER A 150 18.32 9.07 5.71
N PRO A 151 19.03 10.17 5.43
CA PRO A 151 18.88 11.40 6.18
C PRO A 151 17.41 11.88 6.18
N ARG A 152 16.62 11.37 5.25
CA ARG A 152 15.22 11.74 5.07
C ARG A 152 14.41 10.59 4.45
N ILE A 153 13.17 10.38 4.91
CA ILE A 153 12.22 9.42 4.36
C ILE A 153 11.30 10.15 3.38
N VAL A 154 11.14 9.61 2.18
CA VAL A 154 10.16 10.14 1.21
C VAL A 154 8.81 9.48 1.46
N ILE A 155 7.79 10.31 1.71
CA ILE A 155 6.42 9.87 1.99
C ILE A 155 5.50 10.35 0.87
N ASP A 156 5.02 9.41 0.07
CA ASP A 156 4.01 9.67 -0.95
C ASP A 156 2.63 9.53 -0.32
N VAL A 157 1.90 10.64 -0.30
CA VAL A 157 0.52 10.66 0.19
C VAL A 157 -0.44 10.80 -0.98
N ASP A 158 -1.43 9.95 -0.99
CA ASP A 158 -2.47 9.98 -2.02
C ASP A 158 -3.79 9.47 -1.49
N SER A 159 -4.86 9.89 -2.14
CA SER A 159 -6.20 9.40 -1.88
C SER A 159 -6.68 8.52 -3.02
N THR A 160 -7.57 7.62 -2.70
CA THR A 160 -8.15 6.74 -3.72
C THR A 160 -9.64 6.59 -3.51
N VAL A 161 -10.38 6.28 -4.58
CA VAL A 161 -11.82 6.07 -4.51
C VAL A 161 -12.12 4.58 -4.45
N LYS A 162 -12.99 4.19 -3.52
CA LYS A 162 -13.55 2.86 -3.39
C LYS A 162 -15.05 2.94 -3.61
N THR A 163 -15.50 2.73 -4.85
CA THR A 163 -16.93 2.69 -5.19
C THR A 163 -17.63 1.58 -4.40
N VAL A 164 -18.81 1.87 -3.88
CA VAL A 164 -19.60 0.96 -3.07
C VAL A 164 -20.98 0.81 -3.71
N TYR A 165 -21.47 -0.41 -3.76
CA TYR A 165 -22.80 -0.75 -4.23
C TYR A 165 -23.63 -1.19 -3.02
N GLY A 166 -24.59 -0.38 -2.62
CA GLY A 166 -25.46 -0.59 -1.45
C GLY A 166 -25.31 0.50 -0.39
N ASN A 167 -26.05 0.35 0.71
CA ASN A 167 -26.21 1.34 1.78
C ASN A 167 -25.27 1.05 2.97
N GLN A 168 -23.96 0.96 2.74
CA GLN A 168 -23.02 0.80 3.83
C GLN A 168 -22.88 2.10 4.62
N GLN A 169 -22.68 1.98 5.91
CA GLN A 169 -22.46 3.11 6.80
C GLN A 169 -21.19 3.87 6.40
N GLY A 170 -21.25 5.20 6.42
CA GLY A 170 -20.13 6.08 6.10
C GLY A 170 -19.80 6.19 4.61
N VAL A 171 -20.64 5.67 3.71
CA VAL A 171 -20.53 5.96 2.26
C VAL A 171 -21.27 7.25 1.93
N SER A 172 -20.74 8.00 1.00
CA SER A 172 -21.37 9.22 0.47
C SER A 172 -21.09 9.37 -1.01
N VAL A 173 -21.94 10.12 -1.69
CA VAL A 173 -21.70 10.57 -3.06
C VAL A 173 -20.73 11.74 -3.02
N GLY A 174 -19.60 11.61 -3.70
CA GLY A 174 -18.56 12.63 -3.81
C GLY A 174 -17.81 12.52 -5.12
N TYR A 175 -16.59 13.05 -5.17
CA TYR A 175 -15.74 12.94 -6.35
C TYR A 175 -15.40 11.47 -6.62
N ASN A 176 -15.90 10.94 -7.72
CA ASN A 176 -15.62 9.59 -8.19
C ASN A 176 -15.35 9.60 -9.70
N PRO A 177 -14.07 9.59 -10.11
CA PRO A 177 -13.70 9.67 -11.52
C PRO A 177 -14.06 8.40 -12.32
N HIS A 178 -14.28 7.28 -11.63
CA HIS A 178 -14.62 6.00 -12.29
C HIS A 178 -16.13 5.83 -12.50
N LYS A 179 -16.94 6.41 -11.61
CA LYS A 179 -18.41 6.31 -11.69
C LYS A 179 -19.06 7.54 -11.05
N CYS A 180 -19.36 8.53 -11.88
CA CYS A 180 -20.02 9.76 -11.44
C CYS A 180 -21.33 9.46 -10.70
N GLY A 181 -21.59 10.14 -9.57
CA GLY A 181 -22.80 9.98 -8.77
C GLY A 181 -22.88 8.69 -7.94
N ALA A 182 -21.90 7.80 -7.99
CA ALA A 182 -21.89 6.60 -7.18
C ALA A 182 -21.37 6.87 -5.76
N ALA A 183 -22.04 6.29 -4.75
CA ALA A 183 -21.58 6.31 -3.38
C ALA A 183 -20.22 5.59 -3.25
N SER A 184 -19.34 6.13 -2.41
CA SER A 184 -17.97 5.63 -2.27
C SER A 184 -17.41 5.89 -0.89
N TYR A 185 -16.29 5.22 -0.58
CA TYR A 185 -15.32 5.67 0.41
C TYR A 185 -14.16 6.37 -0.32
N HIS A 186 -13.47 7.25 0.39
CA HIS A 186 -12.32 8.01 -0.11
C HIS A 186 -11.09 7.82 0.82
N PRO A 187 -10.48 6.61 0.83
CA PRO A 187 -9.32 6.32 1.66
C PRO A 187 -8.15 7.26 1.39
N LEU A 188 -7.41 7.60 2.46
CA LEU A 188 -6.15 8.32 2.42
C LEU A 188 -5.03 7.36 2.81
N LEU A 189 -3.96 7.32 2.03
CA LEU A 189 -2.83 6.41 2.22
C LEU A 189 -1.51 7.16 2.17
N ALA A 190 -0.57 6.79 3.03
CA ALA A 190 0.81 7.25 3.01
C ALA A 190 1.75 6.08 2.79
N PHE A 191 2.58 6.15 1.75
CA PHE A 191 3.58 5.15 1.41
C PHE A 191 5.00 5.65 1.68
N CYS A 192 5.87 4.76 2.14
CA CYS A 192 7.31 4.99 2.12
C CYS A 192 7.83 4.67 0.73
N ALA A 193 8.39 5.66 0.02
CA ALA A 193 8.82 5.50 -1.36
C ALA A 193 9.96 4.46 -1.51
N GLU A 194 10.83 4.36 -0.51
CA GLU A 194 11.99 3.46 -0.52
C GLU A 194 11.59 1.99 -0.35
N THR A 195 10.63 1.70 0.51
CA THR A 195 10.26 0.33 0.92
C THR A 195 8.90 -0.11 0.40
N LYS A 196 8.12 0.80 -0.18
CA LYS A 196 6.74 0.61 -0.67
C LYS A 196 5.75 0.18 0.43
N GLU A 197 6.14 0.24 1.69
CA GLU A 197 5.23 -0.08 2.79
C GLU A 197 4.22 1.05 3.02
N ILE A 198 3.00 0.69 3.41
CA ILE A 198 1.99 1.65 3.84
C ILE A 198 2.32 2.06 5.27
N LEU A 199 2.66 3.34 5.44
CA LEU A 199 2.97 3.91 6.75
C LEU A 199 1.71 4.13 7.56
N GLN A 200 0.68 4.69 6.93
CA GLN A 200 -0.62 4.98 7.54
C GLN A 200 -1.73 4.95 6.51
N GLY A 201 -2.94 4.62 6.92
CA GLY A 201 -4.11 4.66 6.04
C GLY A 201 -5.39 4.90 6.82
N TRP A 202 -6.23 5.82 6.33
CA TRP A 202 -7.55 6.10 6.86
C TRP A 202 -8.64 5.71 5.86
N LEU A 203 -9.65 5.01 6.33
CA LEU A 203 -10.90 4.89 5.59
C LEU A 203 -11.73 6.14 5.87
N ARG A 204 -12.19 6.84 4.82
CA ARG A 204 -12.97 8.09 4.93
C ARG A 204 -14.23 8.00 4.09
N SER A 205 -15.22 8.82 4.41
CA SER A 205 -16.42 8.98 3.59
C SER A 205 -16.10 9.49 2.18
N GLY A 206 -16.96 9.20 1.21
CA GLY A 206 -16.76 9.54 -0.20
C GLY A 206 -16.88 11.02 -0.53
N ASP A 207 -17.55 11.81 0.31
CA ASP A 207 -17.72 13.26 0.18
C ASP A 207 -16.54 14.08 0.74
N VAL A 208 -15.58 13.40 1.37
CA VAL A 208 -14.39 14.06 1.94
C VAL A 208 -13.42 14.47 0.83
N TYR A 209 -13.12 15.77 0.75
CA TYR A 209 -12.10 16.28 -0.16
C TYR A 209 -10.71 15.73 0.20
N THR A 210 -9.83 15.55 -0.80
CA THR A 210 -8.51 14.93 -0.65
C THR A 210 -7.69 15.53 0.49
N GLY A 211 -7.62 16.86 0.59
CA GLY A 211 -6.86 17.58 1.61
C GLY A 211 -7.51 17.62 3.00
N ASN A 212 -8.78 17.20 3.14
CA ASN A 212 -9.45 17.25 4.44
C ASN A 212 -8.84 16.24 5.42
N GLY A 213 -8.48 16.71 6.62
CA GLY A 213 -7.88 15.90 7.67
C GLY A 213 -6.39 15.56 7.45
N VAL A 214 -5.77 16.00 6.34
CA VAL A 214 -4.37 15.65 6.04
C VAL A 214 -3.38 16.13 7.10
N VAL A 215 -3.63 17.27 7.73
CA VAL A 215 -2.77 17.80 8.82
C VAL A 215 -2.80 16.84 10.02
N GLU A 216 -4.00 16.38 10.41
CA GLU A 216 -4.15 15.42 11.51
C GLU A 216 -3.56 14.05 11.15
N PHE A 217 -3.79 13.60 9.91
CA PHE A 217 -3.18 12.38 9.36
C PHE A 217 -1.65 12.43 9.45
N MET A 218 -1.04 13.55 9.04
CA MET A 218 0.41 13.75 9.12
C MET A 218 0.89 13.89 10.56
N ARG A 219 0.11 14.54 11.45
CA ARG A 219 0.44 14.64 12.87
C ARG A 219 0.56 13.26 13.51
N GLN A 220 -0.41 12.39 13.29
CA GLN A 220 -0.39 11.02 13.80
C GLN A 220 0.76 10.22 13.19
N LEU A 221 0.97 10.32 11.88
CA LEU A 221 2.07 9.61 11.21
C LEU A 221 3.43 10.03 11.76
N LEU A 222 3.68 11.34 11.90
CA LEU A 222 4.95 11.86 12.40
C LEU A 222 5.19 11.49 13.86
N ALA A 223 4.14 11.45 14.69
CA ALA A 223 4.25 11.02 16.09
C ALA A 223 4.73 9.56 16.25
N HIS A 224 4.54 8.74 15.23
CA HIS A 224 4.97 7.34 15.22
C HIS A 224 6.33 7.10 14.53
N LEU A 225 6.91 8.11 13.93
CA LEU A 225 8.27 8.00 13.39
C LEU A 225 9.31 8.18 14.50
N PRO A 226 10.53 7.63 14.33
CA PRO A 226 11.61 7.89 15.28
C PRO A 226 11.87 9.39 15.44
N ASN A 227 12.19 9.81 16.65
CA ASN A 227 12.53 11.22 16.94
C ASN A 227 13.59 11.75 15.97
N ARG A 228 13.43 13.00 15.53
CA ARG A 228 14.31 13.67 14.56
C ARG A 228 14.32 13.07 13.15
N THR A 229 13.36 12.20 12.81
CA THR A 229 13.21 11.76 11.42
C THR A 229 12.79 12.95 10.56
N ARG A 230 13.59 13.26 9.54
CA ARG A 230 13.18 14.21 8.50
C ARG A 230 12.44 13.49 7.40
N ILE A 231 11.40 14.13 6.87
CA ILE A 231 10.62 13.60 5.75
C ILE A 231 10.65 14.55 4.56
N LEU A 232 10.36 13.99 3.39
CA LEU A 232 9.90 14.71 2.22
C LEU A 232 8.46 14.25 1.92
N PHE A 233 7.50 15.10 2.19
CA PHE A 233 6.12 14.88 1.79
C PHE A 233 5.98 15.09 0.27
N ARG A 234 5.45 14.11 -0.47
CA ARG A 234 5.05 14.30 -1.86
C ARG A 234 3.55 14.07 -2.01
N GLY A 235 2.89 15.00 -2.68
CA GLY A 235 1.45 14.95 -2.93
C GLY A 235 1.05 15.57 -4.25
N ASP A 236 -0.14 15.25 -4.72
CA ASP A 236 -0.72 15.91 -5.88
C ASP A 236 -1.28 17.29 -5.53
N SER A 237 -1.92 17.93 -6.50
CA SER A 237 -2.52 19.27 -6.30
C SER A 237 -3.70 19.28 -5.32
N GLY A 238 -4.26 18.13 -4.96
CA GLY A 238 -5.29 18.02 -3.92
C GLY A 238 -4.76 18.30 -2.52
N PHE A 239 -3.44 18.21 -2.34
CA PHE A 239 -2.75 18.54 -1.08
C PHE A 239 -2.14 19.94 -1.06
N PHE A 240 -2.33 20.74 -2.13
CA PHE A 240 -1.86 22.11 -2.19
C PHE A 240 -2.74 23.04 -1.34
N ALA A 241 -2.44 23.08 -0.04
CA ALA A 241 -3.21 23.84 0.95
C ALA A 241 -2.28 24.47 1.99
N GLU A 242 -2.52 25.75 2.32
CA GLU A 242 -1.71 26.53 3.26
C GLU A 242 -1.52 25.81 4.58
N LYS A 243 -2.61 25.32 5.21
CA LYS A 243 -2.57 24.64 6.51
C LYS A 243 -1.62 23.45 6.55
N LEU A 244 -1.50 22.68 5.46
CA LEU A 244 -0.57 21.57 5.38
C LEU A 244 0.87 22.07 5.26
N LEU A 245 1.10 23.06 4.41
CA LEU A 245 2.43 23.61 4.18
C LEU A 245 2.95 24.30 5.44
N ASP A 246 2.14 25.12 6.13
CA ASP A 246 2.50 25.72 7.41
C ASP A 246 2.82 24.66 8.45
N TYR A 247 1.99 23.60 8.54
CA TYR A 247 2.24 22.50 9.46
C TYR A 247 3.59 21.80 9.24
N LEU A 248 4.00 21.63 7.97
CA LEU A 248 5.28 21.02 7.61
C LEU A 248 6.44 22.00 7.82
N ASP A 249 6.28 23.27 7.42
CA ASP A 249 7.26 24.35 7.63
C ASP A 249 7.58 24.53 9.12
N ASP A 250 6.56 24.59 9.98
CA ASP A 250 6.72 24.78 11.43
C ASP A 250 7.45 23.59 12.12
N ARG A 251 7.59 22.47 11.43
CA ARG A 251 8.29 21.24 11.91
C ARG A 251 9.58 20.94 11.18
N ASP A 252 10.06 21.87 10.36
CA ASP A 252 11.26 21.68 9.51
C ASP A 252 11.17 20.38 8.67
N GLN A 253 9.98 20.11 8.11
CA GLN A 253 9.75 18.96 7.23
C GLN A 253 9.68 19.41 5.77
N GLY A 254 10.32 18.63 4.89
CA GLY A 254 10.31 18.92 3.47
C GLY A 254 9.01 18.55 2.77
N TYR A 255 8.70 19.25 1.69
CA TYR A 255 7.59 18.90 0.80
C TYR A 255 7.93 19.18 -0.66
N LEU A 256 7.24 18.44 -1.54
CA LEU A 256 7.22 18.63 -2.99
C LEU A 256 5.79 18.31 -3.48
N ILE A 257 5.02 19.35 -3.76
CA ILE A 257 3.60 19.26 -4.10
C ILE A 257 3.33 19.95 -5.43
N LYS A 258 2.52 19.32 -6.27
CA LYS A 258 2.04 19.98 -7.50
C LYS A 258 1.15 21.15 -7.15
N ALA A 259 1.53 22.34 -7.59
CA ALA A 259 0.77 23.55 -7.33
C ALA A 259 -0.45 23.67 -8.25
N LYS A 260 -1.55 24.17 -7.71
CA LYS A 260 -2.76 24.52 -8.47
C LYS A 260 -3.48 25.65 -7.76
N PHE A 261 -3.50 26.83 -8.35
CA PHE A 261 -4.23 28.01 -7.84
C PHE A 261 -4.79 28.86 -8.98
N LYS A 262 -5.77 29.69 -8.66
CA LYS A 262 -6.39 30.59 -9.63
C LYS A 262 -5.36 31.58 -10.16
N GLY A 263 -5.32 31.79 -11.48
CA GLY A 263 -4.37 32.70 -12.12
C GLY A 263 -2.95 32.15 -12.30
N MET A 264 -2.68 30.88 -11.95
CA MET A 264 -1.36 30.25 -12.08
C MET A 264 -0.83 30.34 -13.53
N ARG A 265 -1.66 30.06 -14.54
CA ARG A 265 -1.25 30.10 -15.94
C ARG A 265 -0.80 31.54 -16.34
N SER A 266 -1.62 32.54 -16.04
CA SER A 266 -1.28 33.95 -16.31
C SER A 266 -0.02 34.39 -15.59
N LEU A 267 0.17 33.95 -14.32
CA LEU A 267 1.42 34.23 -13.60
C LEU A 267 2.64 33.58 -14.28
N LEU A 268 2.52 32.34 -14.74
CA LEU A 268 3.61 31.64 -15.42
C LEU A 268 3.96 32.23 -16.77
N GLU A 269 2.98 32.77 -17.48
CA GLU A 269 3.19 33.49 -18.76
C GLU A 269 4.00 34.78 -18.60
N THR A 270 3.98 35.43 -17.42
CA THR A 270 4.80 36.60 -17.12
C THR A 270 6.24 36.29 -16.73
N LYS A 271 6.59 35.04 -16.51
CA LYS A 271 7.92 34.65 -16.02
C LYS A 271 8.93 34.53 -17.15
N GLN A 272 10.20 34.76 -16.82
CA GLN A 272 11.31 34.48 -17.72
C GLN A 272 11.61 32.98 -17.68
N TRP A 273 11.75 32.36 -18.85
CA TRP A 273 11.99 30.96 -19.02
C TRP A 273 13.38 30.69 -19.56
N THR A 274 14.08 29.70 -18.96
CA THR A 274 15.42 29.30 -19.37
C THR A 274 15.36 27.84 -19.86
N ARG A 275 15.97 27.61 -21.03
CA ARG A 275 16.09 26.24 -21.59
C ARG A 275 16.86 25.32 -20.65
N ILE A 276 16.36 24.09 -20.50
CA ILE A 276 16.98 23.07 -19.66
C ILE A 276 18.11 22.39 -20.47
N LYS A 277 19.37 22.57 -20.04
CA LYS A 277 20.54 21.99 -20.74
C LYS A 277 20.46 20.46 -20.92
N ALA A 278 19.85 19.75 -19.96
CA ALA A 278 19.72 18.30 -20.00
C ALA A 278 18.56 17.81 -20.90
N ASN A 279 17.67 18.70 -21.33
CA ASN A 279 16.55 18.39 -22.22
C ASN A 279 16.05 19.66 -22.91
N HIS A 280 16.50 19.88 -24.13
CA HIS A 280 16.29 21.14 -24.87
C HIS A 280 14.84 21.45 -25.24
N ASP A 281 13.93 20.49 -25.19
CA ASP A 281 12.50 20.66 -25.45
C ASP A 281 11.77 21.28 -24.26
N TRP A 282 12.45 21.39 -23.12
CA TRP A 282 11.90 21.89 -21.88
C TRP A 282 12.56 23.20 -21.45
N GLU A 283 11.73 24.05 -20.87
CA GLU A 283 12.14 25.28 -20.24
C GLU A 283 11.73 25.29 -18.77
N SER A 284 12.44 26.05 -17.96
CA SER A 284 12.20 26.14 -16.52
C SER A 284 12.26 27.57 -16.01
N THR A 285 11.58 27.79 -14.89
CA THR A 285 11.65 29.03 -14.11
C THR A 285 11.54 28.71 -12.62
N GLU A 286 12.20 29.53 -11.81
CA GLU A 286 12.10 29.50 -10.34
C GLU A 286 11.64 30.87 -9.85
N PHE A 287 10.77 30.89 -8.87
CA PHE A 287 10.26 32.14 -8.31
C PHE A 287 9.71 31.96 -6.91
N THR A 288 9.66 33.01 -6.14
CA THR A 288 8.93 33.09 -4.88
C THR A 288 7.57 33.68 -5.13
N HIS A 289 6.53 33.11 -4.54
CA HIS A 289 5.16 33.60 -4.69
C HIS A 289 4.35 33.36 -3.41
N GLN A 290 3.48 34.30 -3.11
CA GLN A 290 2.48 34.23 -2.07
C GLN A 290 1.10 34.04 -2.71
N CYS A 291 0.46 32.91 -2.45
CA CYS A 291 -0.83 32.57 -3.05
C CYS A 291 -1.98 33.26 -2.32
N GLY A 292 -2.74 34.11 -3.01
CA GLY A 292 -3.95 34.73 -2.49
C GLY A 292 -3.78 35.32 -1.09
N THR A 293 -4.50 34.82 -0.12
CA THR A 293 -4.51 35.25 1.29
C THR A 293 -3.51 34.50 2.18
N TRP A 294 -2.63 33.71 1.60
CA TRP A 294 -1.65 32.93 2.39
C TRP A 294 -0.71 33.84 3.20
N SER A 295 -0.36 33.42 4.40
CA SER A 295 0.47 34.18 5.34
C SER A 295 1.94 34.23 4.93
N ARG A 296 2.42 33.25 4.14
CA ARG A 296 3.83 33.09 3.79
C ARG A 296 4.04 32.97 2.28
N SER A 297 5.11 33.61 1.80
CA SER A 297 5.66 33.35 0.47
C SER A 297 6.42 32.03 0.46
N ARG A 298 6.35 31.29 -0.65
CA ARG A 298 7.05 30.02 -0.82
C ARG A 298 7.79 29.95 -2.13
N LYS A 299 8.77 29.05 -2.20
CA LYS A 299 9.52 28.76 -3.43
C LYS A 299 8.68 27.90 -4.36
N PHE A 300 8.63 28.32 -5.61
CA PHE A 300 8.01 27.57 -6.70
C PHE A 300 9.04 27.29 -7.79
N VAL A 301 8.91 26.13 -8.37
CA VAL A 301 9.62 25.72 -9.57
C VAL A 301 8.59 25.32 -10.61
N ALA A 302 8.75 25.85 -11.82
CA ALA A 302 7.90 25.44 -12.93
C ALA A 302 8.76 24.98 -14.12
N VAL A 303 8.24 23.99 -14.82
CA VAL A 303 8.77 23.56 -16.12
C VAL A 303 7.66 23.58 -17.15
N ARG A 304 8.03 23.87 -18.41
CA ARG A 304 7.08 23.83 -19.53
C ARG A 304 7.69 23.13 -20.73
N ARG A 305 6.82 22.58 -21.54
CA ARG A 305 7.15 21.98 -22.84
C ARG A 305 6.20 22.50 -23.89
N GLY A 306 6.73 22.85 -25.07
CA GLY A 306 5.91 23.20 -26.23
C GLY A 306 4.98 22.04 -26.60
N LYS A 307 3.74 22.35 -26.93
CA LYS A 307 2.74 21.41 -27.41
C LYS A 307 2.65 21.54 -28.91
N GLU A 308 2.81 20.43 -29.64
CA GLU A 308 2.50 20.42 -31.06
C GLU A 308 0.98 20.58 -31.22
N ILE A 309 0.58 21.66 -31.90
CA ILE A 309 -0.82 21.90 -32.22
C ILE A 309 -1.05 21.24 -33.57
N ASP A 310 -1.79 20.15 -33.60
CA ASP A 310 -2.25 19.53 -34.84
C ASP A 310 -3.39 20.40 -35.45
N VAL A 311 -3.00 21.43 -36.22
CA VAL A 311 -3.94 22.32 -36.89
C VAL A 311 -4.42 21.63 -38.17
N LYS A 312 -5.48 20.86 -38.06
CA LYS A 312 -6.18 20.36 -39.23
C LYS A 312 -6.85 21.53 -39.96
N GLY A 313 -6.22 21.98 -41.06
CA GLY A 313 -6.92 22.69 -42.13
C GLY A 313 -6.98 24.20 -42.08
N ALA A 314 -6.11 24.91 -41.37
CA ALA A 314 -5.98 26.40 -41.53
C ALA A 314 -4.51 26.79 -41.58
N GLU A 315 -4.09 27.48 -42.61
CA GLU A 315 -2.85 28.24 -42.65
C GLU A 315 -2.94 29.37 -41.63
N THR A 316 -2.36 29.16 -40.43
CA THR A 316 -2.29 30.24 -39.45
C THR A 316 -1.05 31.10 -39.73
N LEU A 317 -1.26 32.38 -39.92
CA LEU A 317 -0.24 33.42 -40.16
C LEU A 317 0.76 33.58 -38.98
N PHE A 318 0.48 32.96 -37.83
CA PHE A 318 1.31 33.00 -36.64
C PHE A 318 1.40 31.59 -36.00
N GLU A 319 2.62 31.15 -35.70
CA GLU A 319 2.85 29.95 -34.87
C GLU A 319 2.36 30.20 -33.45
N MET A 320 1.16 29.79 -33.11
CA MET A 320 0.69 29.80 -31.73
C MET A 320 1.36 28.67 -30.98
N LYS A 321 2.40 28.96 -30.22
CA LYS A 321 3.04 28.00 -29.30
C LYS A 321 2.17 27.83 -28.06
N GLU A 322 1.50 26.71 -27.95
CA GLU A 322 0.84 26.29 -26.71
C GLU A 322 1.85 25.55 -25.83
N TYR A 323 1.78 25.77 -24.51
CA TYR A 323 2.68 25.11 -23.55
C TYR A 323 1.90 24.31 -22.52
N ASP A 324 2.41 23.12 -22.20
CA ASP A 324 2.04 22.37 -21.01
C ASP A 324 2.91 22.86 -19.85
N PHE A 325 2.27 23.32 -18.77
CA PHE A 325 2.93 23.83 -17.57
C PHE A 325 2.82 22.82 -16.42
N PHE A 326 3.95 22.61 -15.74
CA PHE A 326 4.04 21.84 -14.51
C PHE A 326 4.68 22.71 -13.43
N CYS A 327 3.91 23.05 -12.40
CA CYS A 327 4.34 23.94 -11.33
C CYS A 327 4.33 23.20 -9.99
N TYR A 328 5.36 23.39 -9.19
CA TYR A 328 5.59 22.73 -7.91
C TYR A 328 5.91 23.76 -6.84
N VAL A 329 5.39 23.53 -5.62
CA VAL A 329 5.86 24.18 -4.39
C VAL A 329 6.76 23.19 -3.65
N LEU A 330 7.89 23.66 -3.12
CA LEU A 330 8.89 22.80 -2.51
C LEU A 330 9.76 23.55 -1.50
N THR A 331 10.38 22.77 -0.63
CA THR A 331 11.38 23.26 0.36
C THR A 331 12.82 23.05 -0.09
N ASP A 332 13.06 22.09 -1.00
CA ASP A 332 14.43 21.69 -1.37
C ASP A 332 15.08 22.67 -2.34
N GLU A 333 16.40 22.78 -2.24
CA GLU A 333 17.23 23.51 -3.19
C GLU A 333 17.74 22.54 -4.30
N LEU A 334 16.87 22.27 -5.27
CA LEU A 334 17.15 21.38 -6.40
C LEU A 334 16.99 22.13 -7.72
N ALA A 335 17.79 21.78 -8.72
CA ALA A 335 17.61 22.31 -10.05
C ALA A 335 16.21 21.92 -10.60
N PRO A 336 15.52 22.80 -11.37
CA PRO A 336 14.15 22.60 -11.81
C PRO A 336 13.87 21.26 -12.49
N TRP A 337 14.80 20.77 -13.31
CA TRP A 337 14.66 19.47 -13.95
C TRP A 337 14.73 18.30 -12.96
N GLN A 338 15.55 18.44 -11.93
CA GLN A 338 15.60 17.44 -10.85
C GLN A 338 14.30 17.41 -10.04
N VAL A 339 13.73 18.60 -9.76
CA VAL A 339 12.40 18.73 -9.12
C VAL A 339 11.34 17.99 -9.92
N HIS A 340 11.28 18.25 -11.24
CA HIS A 340 10.31 17.58 -12.12
C HIS A 340 10.49 16.07 -12.15
N LYS A 341 11.72 15.57 -12.25
CA LYS A 341 12.02 14.15 -12.20
C LYS A 341 11.67 13.53 -10.83
N GLN A 342 12.02 14.22 -9.73
CA GLN A 342 11.72 13.75 -8.38
C GLN A 342 10.20 13.68 -8.13
N TYR A 343 9.45 14.67 -8.64
CA TYR A 343 7.99 14.62 -8.60
C TYR A 343 7.45 13.47 -9.47
N GLY A 344 8.01 13.27 -10.67
CA GLY A 344 7.61 12.18 -11.57
C GLY A 344 7.73 10.79 -10.95
N GLN A 345 8.69 10.59 -10.03
CA GLN A 345 8.79 9.34 -9.27
C GLN A 345 7.57 9.06 -8.39
N ARG A 346 6.77 10.08 -8.04
CA ARG A 346 5.49 9.91 -7.34
C ARG A 346 4.49 9.07 -8.16
N ALA A 347 4.54 9.12 -9.49
CA ALA A 347 3.67 8.30 -10.33
C ALA A 347 3.79 6.79 -10.02
N THR A 348 4.92 6.36 -9.46
CA THR A 348 5.07 4.97 -8.99
C THR A 348 4.21 4.66 -7.76
N SER A 349 3.80 5.67 -6.96
CA SER A 349 2.90 5.44 -5.83
C SER A 349 1.48 5.07 -6.27
N GLU A 350 1.05 5.54 -7.43
CA GLU A 350 -0.24 5.17 -8.03
C GLU A 350 -0.28 3.66 -8.30
N THR A 351 0.83 3.08 -8.79
CA THR A 351 0.94 1.62 -8.99
C THR A 351 0.89 0.87 -7.65
N TRP A 352 1.46 1.42 -6.57
CA TRP A 352 1.39 0.78 -5.24
C TRP A 352 0.00 0.85 -4.62
N ILE A 353 -0.71 1.96 -4.86
CA ILE A 353 -2.11 2.09 -4.46
C ILE A 353 -2.97 1.07 -5.19
N GLU A 354 -2.80 0.94 -6.51
CA GLU A 354 -3.48 -0.08 -7.30
C GLU A 354 -3.14 -1.49 -6.83
N GLU A 355 -1.88 -1.75 -6.56
CA GLU A 355 -1.42 -3.02 -6.01
C GLU A 355 -2.10 -3.31 -4.67
N ALA A 356 -2.09 -2.37 -3.74
CA ALA A 356 -2.72 -2.52 -2.44
C ALA A 356 -4.24 -2.71 -2.56
N LYS A 357 -4.92 -1.92 -3.42
CA LYS A 357 -6.36 -2.04 -3.68
C LYS A 357 -6.76 -3.38 -4.27
N ASN A 358 -6.09 -3.76 -5.35
CA ASN A 358 -6.52 -4.87 -6.19
C ASN A 358 -5.93 -6.21 -5.76
N GLN A 359 -4.77 -6.18 -5.10
CA GLN A 359 -4.04 -7.40 -4.76
C GLN A 359 -4.04 -7.70 -3.26
N SER A 360 -4.37 -6.74 -2.39
CA SER A 360 -4.38 -6.93 -0.92
C SER A 360 -5.73 -6.59 -0.27
N ALA A 361 -6.81 -6.73 -1.00
CA ALA A 361 -8.19 -6.60 -0.53
C ALA A 361 -8.62 -5.22 0.00
N LEU A 362 -7.78 -4.18 -0.06
CA LEU A 362 -8.12 -2.83 0.41
C LEU A 362 -9.42 -2.27 -0.22
N ALA A 363 -9.73 -2.68 -1.47
CA ALA A 363 -10.93 -2.26 -2.16
C ALA A 363 -12.09 -3.29 -2.12
N HIS A 364 -11.87 -4.51 -1.65
CA HIS A 364 -12.80 -5.60 -1.91
C HIS A 364 -13.62 -6.03 -0.68
N ILE A 365 -13.05 -6.07 0.52
CA ILE A 365 -13.75 -6.54 1.72
C ILE A 365 -14.73 -5.46 2.19
N LYS A 366 -16.02 -5.81 2.31
CA LYS A 366 -17.10 -4.87 2.63
C LYS A 366 -18.10 -5.52 3.58
N THR A 367 -18.52 -4.75 4.59
CA THR A 367 -19.64 -5.02 5.48
C THR A 367 -20.62 -3.85 5.44
N ALA A 368 -21.72 -3.94 6.15
CA ALA A 368 -22.65 -2.81 6.29
C ALA A 368 -22.13 -1.75 7.27
N ASP A 369 -21.23 -2.10 8.17
CA ASP A 369 -20.74 -1.28 9.27
C ASP A 369 -19.42 -0.57 8.92
N PHE A 370 -19.30 0.72 9.30
CA PHE A 370 -18.12 1.53 8.98
C PHE A 370 -16.86 1.08 9.74
N TRP A 371 -17.00 0.79 11.04
CA TRP A 371 -15.85 0.40 11.85
C TRP A 371 -15.37 -1.01 11.54
N ALA A 372 -16.30 -1.92 11.20
CA ALA A 372 -15.94 -3.24 10.66
C ALA A 372 -15.17 -3.13 9.34
N ASN A 373 -15.60 -2.25 8.43
CA ASN A 373 -14.88 -1.97 7.19
C ASN A 373 -13.51 -1.33 7.45
N SER A 374 -13.42 -0.44 8.45
CA SER A 374 -12.15 0.18 8.85
C SER A 374 -11.19 -0.85 9.46
N ALA A 375 -11.67 -1.79 10.28
CA ALA A 375 -10.86 -2.88 10.83
C ALA A 375 -10.32 -3.80 9.72
N LEU A 376 -11.16 -4.18 8.75
CA LEU A 376 -10.73 -4.97 7.60
C LEU A 376 -9.75 -4.20 6.69
N PHE A 377 -9.91 -2.90 6.57
CA PHE A 377 -8.98 -2.03 5.86
C PHE A 377 -7.61 -2.01 6.54
N GLN A 378 -7.55 -1.88 7.87
CA GLN A 378 -6.30 -1.97 8.63
C GLN A 378 -5.68 -3.38 8.56
N ALA A 379 -6.47 -4.44 8.62
CA ALA A 379 -5.98 -5.81 8.42
C ALA A 379 -5.39 -6.01 7.02
N ALA A 380 -5.98 -5.39 5.98
CA ALA A 380 -5.46 -5.42 4.63
C ALA A 380 -4.15 -4.64 4.49
N ILE A 381 -3.99 -3.51 5.18
CA ILE A 381 -2.71 -2.78 5.28
C ILE A 381 -1.64 -3.66 5.91
N LEU A 382 -1.94 -4.31 7.03
CA LEU A 382 -1.01 -5.22 7.69
C LEU A 382 -0.64 -6.41 6.81
N ALA A 383 -1.58 -6.98 6.06
CA ALA A 383 -1.33 -8.07 5.12
C ALA A 383 -0.41 -7.64 3.98
N TYR A 384 -0.67 -6.47 3.37
CA TYR A 384 0.20 -5.88 2.36
C TYR A 384 1.61 -5.66 2.91
N ASN A 385 1.71 -4.99 4.05
CA ASN A 385 2.97 -4.69 4.69
C ASN A 385 3.72 -5.96 5.10
N THR A 386 3.05 -7.02 5.54
CA THR A 386 3.68 -8.29 5.90
C THR A 386 4.51 -8.84 4.75
N LEU A 387 3.97 -8.88 3.53
CA LEU A 387 4.73 -9.34 2.36
C LEU A 387 5.89 -8.41 2.02
N ARG A 388 5.73 -7.08 2.16
CA ARG A 388 6.81 -6.12 1.98
C ARG A 388 7.92 -6.30 3.01
N TRP A 389 7.56 -6.52 4.27
CA TRP A 389 8.50 -6.75 5.36
C TRP A 389 9.24 -8.09 5.20
N MET A 390 8.56 -9.15 4.79
CA MET A 390 9.23 -10.43 4.47
C MET A 390 10.25 -10.23 3.35
N ALA A 391 9.88 -9.56 2.26
CA ALA A 391 10.80 -9.25 1.17
C ALA A 391 11.97 -8.34 1.61
N LEU A 392 11.75 -7.43 2.55
CA LEU A 392 12.79 -6.57 3.11
C LEU A 392 13.78 -7.37 3.96
N CYS A 393 13.27 -8.25 4.84
CA CYS A 393 14.08 -9.07 5.74
C CYS A 393 14.82 -10.20 5.03
N SER A 394 14.32 -10.67 3.89
CA SER A 394 14.99 -11.70 3.08
C SER A 394 16.32 -11.23 2.47
N GLY A 395 16.54 -9.92 2.36
CA GLY A 395 17.69 -9.37 1.63
C GLY A 395 17.63 -9.54 0.11
N ASN A 396 16.67 -10.29 -0.42
CA ASN A 396 16.56 -10.61 -1.83
C ASN A 396 16.05 -9.42 -2.65
N LYS A 397 16.90 -8.89 -3.53
CA LYS A 397 16.59 -7.72 -4.37
C LYS A 397 15.45 -7.96 -5.35
N ILE A 398 15.24 -9.20 -5.79
CA ILE A 398 14.20 -9.57 -6.74
C ILE A 398 12.84 -9.57 -6.03
N LEU A 399 12.73 -10.20 -4.87
CA LEU A 399 11.49 -10.22 -4.06
C LEU A 399 11.00 -8.79 -3.72
N ARG A 400 11.93 -7.87 -3.42
CA ARG A 400 11.58 -6.47 -3.14
C ARG A 400 10.94 -5.74 -4.31
N ARG A 401 11.21 -6.17 -5.56
CA ARG A 401 10.63 -5.60 -6.78
C ARG A 401 9.29 -6.22 -7.15
N TRP A 402 9.04 -7.45 -6.71
CA TRP A 402 7.81 -8.15 -7.03
C TRP A 402 6.59 -7.49 -6.41
N GLU A 403 5.51 -7.52 -7.16
CA GLU A 403 4.18 -7.17 -6.66
C GLU A 403 3.62 -8.29 -5.78
N VAL A 404 2.65 -7.95 -4.94
CA VAL A 404 1.97 -8.92 -4.06
C VAL A 404 1.34 -10.08 -4.85
N ALA A 405 0.74 -9.82 -6.02
CA ALA A 405 0.19 -10.87 -6.88
C ALA A 405 1.26 -11.84 -7.36
N THR A 406 2.44 -11.34 -7.73
CA THR A 406 3.58 -12.16 -8.16
C THR A 406 4.09 -13.05 -7.04
N ILE A 407 4.28 -12.47 -5.84
CA ILE A 407 4.66 -13.23 -4.63
C ILE A 407 3.63 -14.32 -4.35
N ARG A 408 2.35 -13.97 -4.41
CA ARG A 408 1.25 -14.93 -4.16
C ARG A 408 1.25 -16.07 -5.16
N THR A 409 1.40 -15.76 -6.44
CA THR A 409 1.36 -16.76 -7.52
C THR A 409 2.51 -17.75 -7.41
N PHE A 410 3.72 -17.27 -7.13
CA PHE A 410 4.91 -18.09 -7.21
C PHE A 410 5.39 -18.66 -5.87
N LEU A 411 5.05 -18.01 -4.75
CA LEU A 411 5.56 -18.42 -3.44
C LEU A 411 4.46 -18.80 -2.44
N ILE A 412 3.23 -18.27 -2.56
CA ILE A 412 2.16 -18.62 -1.61
C ILE A 412 1.32 -19.78 -2.13
N ARG A 413 0.86 -19.72 -3.39
CA ARG A 413 -0.01 -20.72 -4.01
C ARG A 413 0.81 -21.87 -4.55
N MET A 414 1.31 -22.69 -3.66
CA MET A 414 2.04 -23.92 -4.00
C MET A 414 1.55 -25.09 -3.19
N ALA A 415 1.62 -26.27 -3.78
CA ALA A 415 1.29 -27.50 -3.08
C ALA A 415 2.33 -27.80 -2.01
N GLY A 416 1.87 -28.31 -0.87
CA GLY A 416 2.73 -28.81 0.19
C GLY A 416 2.10 -29.95 0.93
N LYS A 417 2.93 -30.79 1.52
CA LYS A 417 2.51 -31.89 2.40
C LYS A 417 3.10 -31.70 3.78
N TRP A 418 2.23 -31.68 4.78
CA TRP A 418 2.65 -31.67 6.17
C TRP A 418 2.94 -33.07 6.63
N THR A 419 4.02 -33.29 7.34
CA THR A 419 4.40 -34.56 7.91
C THR A 419 4.91 -34.38 9.32
N THR A 420 4.46 -35.26 10.22
CA THR A 420 4.91 -35.28 11.61
C THR A 420 5.66 -36.61 11.86
N GLY A 421 6.81 -36.56 12.48
CA GLY A 421 7.59 -37.74 12.84
C GLY A 421 8.79 -37.36 13.70
N SER A 422 9.19 -38.25 14.59
CA SER A 422 10.38 -38.09 15.45
C SER A 422 10.45 -36.73 16.17
N ARG A 423 9.33 -36.24 16.70
CA ARG A 423 9.19 -34.93 17.35
C ARG A 423 9.44 -33.72 16.43
N GLN A 424 9.48 -33.92 15.11
CA GLN A 424 9.65 -32.86 14.11
C GLN A 424 8.41 -32.73 13.23
N GLN A 425 8.08 -31.51 12.91
CA GLN A 425 7.06 -31.15 11.91
C GLN A 425 7.79 -30.67 10.65
N LYS A 426 7.44 -31.24 9.51
CA LYS A 426 8.07 -30.90 8.21
C LYS A 426 7.02 -30.54 7.17
N LEU A 427 7.21 -29.41 6.51
CA LEU A 427 6.47 -29.05 5.31
C LEU A 427 7.30 -29.48 4.09
N ARG A 428 6.78 -30.43 3.32
CA ARG A 428 7.40 -30.85 2.06
C ARG A 428 6.76 -30.06 0.91
N VAL A 429 7.58 -29.34 0.16
CA VAL A 429 7.20 -28.59 -1.03
C VAL A 429 7.84 -29.20 -2.28
N PRO A 430 7.40 -28.86 -3.51
CA PRO A 430 8.00 -29.39 -4.72
C PRO A 430 9.52 -29.14 -4.76
N LYS A 431 10.29 -30.19 -5.09
CA LYS A 431 11.77 -30.12 -5.16
C LYS A 431 12.26 -29.19 -6.28
N ARG A 432 11.50 -29.05 -7.36
CA ARG A 432 11.82 -28.18 -8.49
C ARG A 432 10.78 -27.07 -8.56
N MET A 433 11.18 -25.88 -8.19
CA MET A 433 10.38 -24.65 -8.27
C MET A 433 11.07 -23.65 -9.20
N LEU A 434 10.28 -22.88 -9.93
CA LEU A 434 10.79 -21.87 -10.85
C LEU A 434 11.63 -20.79 -10.13
N TYR A 435 11.27 -20.47 -8.88
CA TYR A 435 11.88 -19.43 -8.05
C TYR A 435 12.38 -19.98 -6.72
N ASN A 436 13.18 -21.07 -6.76
CA ASN A 436 13.67 -21.73 -5.56
C ASN A 436 14.50 -20.80 -4.67
N ALA A 437 15.39 -19.98 -5.25
CA ALA A 437 16.21 -19.03 -4.51
C ALA A 437 15.39 -17.95 -3.78
N GLN A 438 14.23 -17.55 -4.32
CA GLN A 438 13.31 -16.61 -3.68
C GLN A 438 12.50 -17.27 -2.57
N TRP A 439 12.23 -18.56 -2.70
CA TRP A 439 11.57 -19.35 -1.65
C TRP A 439 12.47 -19.61 -0.43
N GLU A 440 13.74 -19.85 -0.68
CA GLU A 440 14.74 -20.12 0.36
C GLU A 440 15.19 -18.86 1.12
N ALA A 441 15.07 -17.68 0.48
CA ALA A 441 15.41 -16.40 1.08
C ALA A 441 14.42 -15.95 2.17
#